data_c43ad2703714fbf3e88d7d2c2ab4d3a2
#
_entry.id   c43ad2703714fbf3e88d7d2c2ab4d3a2
#
_cell.length_a   1.000
_cell.length_b   1.000
_cell.length_c   1.000
_cell.angle_alpha   90.00
_cell.angle_beta   90.00
_cell.angle_gamma   90.00
#
_symmetry.space_group_name_H-M   'P 1'
#
loop_
_entity.id
_entity.type
_entity.pdbx_description
1 polymer ?
#
loop_
_entity_poly.entity_id
_entity_poly.type
_entity_poly.pdbx_seq_one_letter_code
_entity_poly.pdbx_strand_id
1 'polypeptide(L)'
;YIERDVKDFHNIENKLSFHNFLVTVAARTGQLLNYSNLAQDAHIDLRTAKLWLEIMERSGIIQLLYPYSSNIAKRTIKTPKVYFLDTGLASHLCSWNTPEVLKDGAQSGAMLETYVFAEILKSYWHNGDNPNIYFYRDTDQKEIDFVIERNMTLYPIEVKKTANPNADDFKPFKTLSVFKKPIGTGAVICLYKRTISIGENVISVPVWEI
;
A
#
# COMPACT_ATOMS: atom_id res chain seq x y z
N TYR A 1 0.25 0.62 -22.74
CA TYR A 1 -0.57 -0.34 -21.98
C TYR A 1 -1.92 0.26 -21.58
N ILE A 2 -1.97 1.26 -20.69
CA ILE A 2 -3.23 1.85 -20.19
C ILE A 2 -4.08 2.43 -21.33
N GLU A 3 -3.47 3.11 -22.29
CA GLU A 3 -4.21 3.75 -23.38
C GLU A 3 -4.78 2.75 -24.38
N ARG A 4 -4.11 1.65 -24.59
CA ARG A 4 -4.53 0.64 -25.56
C ARG A 4 -5.35 -0.45 -24.88
N ASP A 5 -4.77 -1.11 -23.87
CA ASP A 5 -5.34 -2.36 -23.37
C ASP A 5 -6.46 -2.13 -22.34
N VAL A 6 -6.32 -1.14 -21.46
CA VAL A 6 -7.34 -0.89 -20.43
C VAL A 6 -8.54 -0.15 -20.97
N LYS A 7 -8.33 0.89 -21.80
CA LYS A 7 -9.42 1.70 -22.35
C LYS A 7 -10.24 0.93 -23.38
N ASP A 8 -9.58 0.17 -24.24
CA ASP A 8 -10.27 -0.56 -25.33
C ASP A 8 -11.05 -1.77 -24.77
N PHE A 9 -10.53 -2.46 -23.75
CA PHE A 9 -11.22 -3.57 -23.10
C PHE A 9 -12.49 -3.15 -22.32
N HIS A 10 -12.54 -1.92 -21.83
CA HIS A 10 -13.61 -1.49 -20.95
C HIS A 10 -14.49 -0.37 -21.53
N ASN A 11 -14.38 -0.06 -22.83
CA ASN A 11 -15.18 0.97 -23.52
C ASN A 11 -15.24 2.31 -22.75
N ILE A 12 -14.08 2.80 -22.29
CA ILE A 12 -14.00 4.07 -21.57
C ILE A 12 -14.15 5.21 -22.57
N GLU A 13 -15.36 5.75 -22.70
CA GLU A 13 -15.70 6.80 -23.67
C GLU A 13 -14.96 8.11 -23.38
N ASN A 14 -14.84 8.52 -22.12
CA ASN A 14 -14.17 9.76 -21.73
C ASN A 14 -12.71 9.52 -21.31
N LYS A 15 -11.82 9.53 -22.30
CA LYS A 15 -10.37 9.29 -22.09
C LYS A 15 -9.70 10.31 -21.18
N LEU A 16 -10.10 11.58 -21.28
CA LEU A 16 -9.52 12.66 -20.49
C LEU A 16 -9.91 12.52 -19.01
N SER A 17 -11.19 12.29 -18.73
CA SER A 17 -11.67 12.07 -17.36
C SER A 17 -11.04 10.84 -16.72
N PHE A 18 -10.84 9.76 -17.48
CA PHE A 18 -10.15 8.58 -16.97
C PHE A 18 -8.67 8.85 -16.66
N HIS A 19 -7.99 9.62 -17.51
CA HIS A 19 -6.62 10.04 -17.24
C HIS A 19 -6.54 10.88 -15.94
N ASN A 20 -7.43 11.85 -15.78
CA ASN A 20 -7.51 12.67 -14.56
C ASN A 20 -7.80 11.81 -13.33
N PHE A 21 -8.65 10.79 -13.45
CA PHE A 21 -8.91 9.84 -12.40
C PHE A 21 -7.66 9.02 -12.03
N LEU A 22 -6.89 8.54 -13.03
CA LEU A 22 -5.61 7.85 -12.79
C LEU A 22 -4.64 8.72 -12.00
N VAL A 23 -4.48 9.99 -12.38
CA VAL A 23 -3.64 10.96 -11.66
C VAL A 23 -4.13 11.15 -10.23
N THR A 24 -5.44 11.30 -10.06
CA THR A 24 -6.08 11.46 -8.75
C THR A 24 -5.84 10.27 -7.83
N VAL A 25 -5.92 9.04 -8.35
CA VAL A 25 -5.64 7.82 -7.59
C VAL A 25 -4.14 7.68 -7.31
N ALA A 26 -3.27 8.01 -8.28
CA ALA A 26 -1.81 7.95 -8.10
C ALA A 26 -1.33 8.88 -6.98
N ALA A 27 -1.87 10.10 -6.91
CA ALA A 27 -1.57 11.05 -5.83
C ALA A 27 -2.02 10.57 -4.43
N ARG A 28 -2.81 9.49 -4.36
CA ARG A 28 -3.32 8.91 -3.11
C ARG A 28 -2.80 7.50 -2.81
N THR A 29 -1.77 7.06 -3.54
CA THR A 29 -1.15 5.76 -3.23
C THR A 29 -0.69 5.72 -1.77
N GLY A 30 -0.89 4.58 -1.09
CA GLY A 30 -0.62 4.41 0.34
C GLY A 30 -1.67 5.03 1.28
N GLN A 31 -2.74 5.65 0.77
CA GLN A 31 -3.76 6.33 1.59
C GLN A 31 -5.06 5.56 1.66
N LEU A 32 -5.82 5.80 2.73
CA LEU A 32 -7.19 5.31 2.87
C LEU A 32 -8.08 5.86 1.74
N LEU A 33 -8.86 4.98 1.15
CA LEU A 33 -9.70 5.28 0.01
C LEU A 33 -10.94 6.08 0.43
N ASN A 34 -11.17 7.22 -0.24
CA ASN A 34 -12.43 7.95 -0.13
C ASN A 34 -13.01 8.11 -1.54
N TYR A 35 -14.00 7.27 -1.86
CA TYR A 35 -14.63 7.26 -3.19
C TYR A 35 -15.28 8.59 -3.56
N SER A 36 -15.89 9.29 -2.59
CA SER A 36 -16.53 10.58 -2.85
C SER A 36 -15.51 11.66 -3.20
N ASN A 37 -14.39 11.71 -2.46
CA ASN A 37 -13.32 12.65 -2.75
C ASN A 37 -12.65 12.33 -4.11
N LEU A 38 -12.44 11.04 -4.42
CA LEU A 38 -11.92 10.64 -5.74
C LEU A 38 -12.83 11.09 -6.88
N ALA A 39 -14.14 10.88 -6.72
CA ALA A 39 -15.14 11.28 -7.72
C ALA A 39 -15.16 12.81 -7.91
N GLN A 40 -15.15 13.56 -6.81
CA GLN A 40 -15.15 15.03 -6.83
C GLN A 40 -13.91 15.59 -7.51
N ASP A 41 -12.71 15.10 -7.13
CA ASP A 41 -11.45 15.62 -7.65
C ASP A 41 -11.21 15.27 -9.13
N ALA A 42 -11.76 14.14 -9.58
CA ALA A 42 -11.72 13.73 -10.98
C ALA A 42 -12.90 14.28 -11.82
N HIS A 43 -13.80 15.06 -11.21
CA HIS A 43 -15.01 15.60 -11.85
C HIS A 43 -15.89 14.54 -12.53
N ILE A 44 -16.12 13.42 -11.82
CA ILE A 44 -16.97 12.29 -12.26
C ILE A 44 -17.97 11.95 -11.17
N ASP A 45 -18.98 11.17 -11.52
CA ASP A 45 -19.92 10.63 -10.53
C ASP A 45 -19.32 9.47 -9.71
N LEU A 46 -19.93 9.22 -8.55
CA LEU A 46 -19.47 8.19 -7.60
C LEU A 46 -19.51 6.77 -8.20
N ARG A 47 -20.48 6.48 -9.06
CA ARG A 47 -20.64 5.16 -9.68
C ARG A 47 -19.50 4.93 -10.68
N THR A 48 -19.18 5.92 -11.47
CA THR A 48 -18.06 5.90 -12.41
C THR A 48 -16.72 5.75 -11.67
N ALA A 49 -16.51 6.47 -10.56
CA ALA A 49 -15.30 6.34 -9.75
C ALA A 49 -15.10 4.91 -9.22
N LYS A 50 -16.16 4.28 -8.71
CA LYS A 50 -16.13 2.89 -8.24
C LYS A 50 -15.83 1.91 -9.38
N LEU A 51 -16.50 2.08 -10.52
CA LEU A 51 -16.28 1.23 -11.70
C LEU A 51 -14.84 1.33 -12.20
N TRP A 52 -14.32 2.54 -12.34
CA TRP A 52 -12.96 2.74 -12.84
C TRP A 52 -11.90 2.23 -11.87
N LEU A 53 -12.15 2.34 -10.56
CA LEU A 53 -11.25 1.76 -9.57
C LEU A 53 -11.22 0.22 -9.66
N GLU A 54 -12.39 -0.40 -9.84
CA GLU A 54 -12.49 -1.86 -10.08
C GLU A 54 -11.77 -2.28 -11.36
N ILE A 55 -11.89 -1.50 -12.44
CA ILE A 55 -11.15 -1.72 -13.67
C ILE A 55 -9.63 -1.65 -13.43
N MET A 56 -9.16 -0.63 -12.71
CA MET A 56 -7.74 -0.47 -12.38
C MET A 56 -7.21 -1.65 -11.55
N GLU A 57 -7.99 -2.14 -10.59
CA GLU A 57 -7.61 -3.29 -9.76
C GLU A 57 -7.56 -4.58 -10.58
N ARG A 58 -8.60 -4.86 -11.37
CA ARG A 58 -8.64 -6.06 -12.25
C ARG A 58 -7.57 -6.06 -13.33
N SER A 59 -7.16 -4.87 -13.78
CA SER A 59 -6.09 -4.72 -14.79
C SER A 59 -4.68 -4.73 -14.17
N GLY A 60 -4.55 -4.92 -12.85
CA GLY A 60 -3.26 -4.95 -12.18
C GLY A 60 -2.52 -3.61 -12.16
N ILE A 61 -3.24 -2.48 -12.28
CA ILE A 61 -2.66 -1.13 -12.12
C ILE A 61 -2.51 -0.80 -10.64
N ILE A 62 -3.53 -1.16 -9.86
CA ILE A 62 -3.56 -0.95 -8.42
C ILE A 62 -3.91 -2.25 -7.70
N GLN A 63 -3.69 -2.25 -6.39
CA GLN A 63 -4.21 -3.24 -5.45
C GLN A 63 -4.83 -2.53 -4.27
N LEU A 64 -5.99 -3.03 -3.82
CA LEU A 64 -6.60 -2.58 -2.58
C LEU A 64 -6.11 -3.41 -1.40
N LEU A 65 -5.61 -2.74 -0.37
CA LEU A 65 -5.19 -3.37 0.88
C LEU A 65 -6.23 -3.11 1.97
N TYR A 66 -6.81 -4.18 2.47
CA TYR A 66 -7.84 -4.12 3.51
C TYR A 66 -7.25 -4.14 4.91
N PRO A 67 -7.95 -3.56 5.91
CA PRO A 67 -7.47 -3.59 7.28
C PRO A 67 -7.62 -4.98 7.90
N TYR A 68 -6.65 -5.34 8.75
CA TYR A 68 -6.73 -6.56 9.53
C TYR A 68 -7.91 -6.52 10.52
N SER A 69 -8.64 -7.61 10.59
CA SER A 69 -9.67 -7.86 11.60
C SER A 69 -9.71 -9.35 11.89
N SER A 70 -9.89 -9.73 13.14
CA SER A 70 -10.12 -11.14 13.53
C SER A 70 -11.39 -11.72 12.90
N ASN A 71 -12.40 -10.87 12.68
CA ASN A 71 -13.62 -11.23 11.94
C ASN A 71 -13.41 -11.02 10.45
N ILE A 72 -13.33 -12.12 9.70
CA ILE A 72 -13.09 -12.12 8.24
C ILE A 72 -14.14 -11.28 7.50
N ALA A 73 -15.42 -11.40 7.85
CA ALA A 73 -16.49 -10.64 7.20
C ALA A 73 -16.33 -9.11 7.40
N LYS A 74 -15.70 -8.67 8.48
CA LYS A 74 -15.45 -7.26 8.74
C LYS A 74 -14.24 -6.71 7.98
N ARG A 75 -13.37 -7.55 7.41
CA ARG A 75 -12.20 -7.10 6.64
C ARG A 75 -12.62 -6.36 5.37
N THR A 76 -13.58 -6.90 4.64
CA THR A 76 -14.05 -6.36 3.35
C THR A 76 -15.00 -5.17 3.44
N ILE A 77 -15.59 -4.92 4.62
CA ILE A 77 -16.55 -3.81 4.82
C ILE A 77 -15.82 -2.49 5.17
N LYS A 78 -14.59 -2.57 5.69
CA LYS A 78 -13.82 -1.41 6.11
C LYS A 78 -13.11 -0.77 4.91
N THR A 79 -12.86 0.53 5.02
CA THR A 79 -12.15 1.32 4.01
C THR A 79 -10.75 0.78 3.76
N PRO A 80 -10.40 0.38 2.53
CA PRO A 80 -9.06 -0.07 2.19
C PRO A 80 -8.11 1.11 1.95
N LYS A 81 -6.81 0.82 1.93
CA LYS A 81 -5.79 1.66 1.30
C LYS A 81 -5.66 1.28 -0.18
N VAL A 82 -5.24 2.23 -1.02
CA VAL A 82 -4.95 1.99 -2.44
C VAL A 82 -3.46 2.05 -2.70
N TYR A 83 -2.93 1.08 -3.44
CA TYR A 83 -1.52 1.06 -3.84
C TYR A 83 -1.39 0.83 -5.34
N PHE A 84 -0.55 1.62 -6.00
CA PHE A 84 -0.09 1.32 -7.35
C PHE A 84 0.88 0.12 -7.32
N LEU A 85 0.77 -0.78 -8.29
CA LEU A 85 1.70 -1.92 -8.42
C LEU A 85 2.99 -1.56 -9.17
N ASP A 86 3.00 -0.40 -9.82
CA ASP A 86 4.16 0.19 -10.49
C ASP A 86 4.38 1.62 -9.99
N THR A 87 5.42 1.81 -9.18
CA THR A 87 5.80 3.13 -8.63
C THR A 87 6.32 4.08 -9.70
N GLY A 88 6.88 3.56 -10.80
CA GLY A 88 7.29 4.36 -11.95
C GLY A 88 6.08 4.99 -12.64
N LEU A 89 5.00 4.21 -12.85
CA LEU A 89 3.75 4.70 -13.38
C LEU A 89 3.12 5.75 -12.45
N ALA A 90 3.05 5.48 -11.14
CA ALA A 90 2.52 6.43 -10.17
C ALA A 90 3.30 7.75 -10.16
N SER A 91 4.64 7.69 -10.18
CA SER A 91 5.51 8.85 -10.25
C SER A 91 5.32 9.65 -11.54
N HIS A 92 5.22 8.96 -12.68
CA HIS A 92 4.96 9.60 -13.98
C HIS A 92 3.62 10.34 -13.99
N LEU A 93 2.55 9.71 -13.52
CA LEU A 93 1.22 10.33 -13.43
C LEU A 93 1.21 11.57 -12.54
N CYS A 94 1.98 11.56 -11.45
CA CYS A 94 2.12 12.69 -10.53
C CYS A 94 3.17 13.73 -10.97
N SER A 95 3.80 13.56 -12.13
CA SER A 95 4.87 14.42 -12.62
C SER A 95 6.11 14.47 -11.71
N TRP A 96 6.36 13.42 -10.93
CA TRP A 96 7.56 13.27 -10.10
C TRP A 96 8.68 12.62 -10.90
N ASN A 97 9.19 13.37 -11.87
CA ASN A 97 10.01 12.84 -12.95
C ASN A 97 11.52 12.80 -12.63
N THR A 98 11.94 13.26 -11.45
CA THR A 98 13.35 13.20 -11.06
C THR A 98 13.52 12.58 -9.67
N PRO A 99 14.66 11.93 -9.39
CA PRO A 99 14.95 11.35 -8.09
C PRO A 99 14.88 12.38 -6.95
N GLU A 100 15.26 13.63 -7.19
CA GLU A 100 15.25 14.71 -6.21
C GLU A 100 13.81 15.06 -5.81
N VAL A 101 12.93 15.26 -6.82
CA VAL A 101 11.51 15.55 -6.59
C VAL A 101 10.84 14.41 -5.82
N LEU A 102 11.15 13.17 -6.19
CA LEU A 102 10.61 12.00 -5.49
C LEU A 102 11.17 11.88 -4.07
N LYS A 103 12.47 12.10 -3.89
CA LYS A 103 13.14 11.99 -2.59
C LYS A 103 12.65 13.03 -1.59
N ASP A 104 12.51 14.28 -2.02
CA ASP A 104 12.23 15.41 -1.12
C ASP A 104 10.74 15.79 -1.09
N GLY A 105 9.93 15.16 -1.95
CA GLY A 105 8.50 15.39 -2.02
C GLY A 105 7.74 14.91 -0.79
N ALA A 106 6.64 15.59 -0.46
CA ALA A 106 5.77 15.26 0.68
C ALA A 106 5.22 13.82 0.63
N GLN A 107 5.11 13.22 -0.56
CA GLN A 107 4.60 11.88 -0.77
C GLN A 107 5.70 10.80 -0.82
N SER A 108 6.96 11.17 -0.57
CA SER A 108 8.08 10.23 -0.68
C SER A 108 7.98 9.03 0.27
N GLY A 109 7.40 9.21 1.45
CA GLY A 109 7.11 8.12 2.40
C GLY A 109 6.07 7.15 1.84
N ALA A 110 4.94 7.68 1.37
CA ALA A 110 3.87 6.88 0.77
C ALA A 110 4.33 6.13 -0.50
N MET A 111 5.24 6.74 -1.27
CA MET A 111 5.84 6.08 -2.44
C MET A 111 6.79 4.95 -2.06
N LEU A 112 7.59 5.12 -0.99
CA LEU A 112 8.42 4.04 -0.44
C LEU A 112 7.56 2.90 0.08
N GLU A 113 6.48 3.20 0.83
CA GLU A 113 5.51 2.22 1.30
C GLU A 113 4.85 1.47 0.13
N THR A 114 4.48 2.20 -0.94
CA THR A 114 3.93 1.62 -2.17
C THR A 114 4.91 0.67 -2.84
N TYR A 115 6.18 1.04 -2.92
CA TYR A 115 7.23 0.18 -3.47
C TYR A 115 7.36 -1.11 -2.67
N VAL A 116 7.48 -1.00 -1.35
CA VAL A 116 7.60 -2.17 -0.46
C VAL A 116 6.38 -3.09 -0.60
N PHE A 117 5.18 -2.53 -0.61
CA PHE A 117 3.95 -3.30 -0.80
C PHE A 117 3.97 -4.09 -2.12
N ALA A 118 4.31 -3.41 -3.23
CA ALA A 118 4.36 -4.03 -4.55
C ALA A 118 5.42 -5.14 -4.62
N GLU A 119 6.61 -4.96 -4.02
CA GLU A 119 7.66 -5.98 -4.01
C GLU A 119 7.25 -7.21 -3.16
N ILE A 120 6.63 -7.00 -1.99
CA ILE A 120 6.08 -8.10 -1.19
C ILE A 120 5.07 -8.90 -2.01
N LEU A 121 4.09 -8.25 -2.66
CA LEU A 121 3.09 -8.94 -3.48
C LEU A 121 3.73 -9.71 -4.63
N LYS A 122 4.64 -9.10 -5.36
CA LYS A 122 5.33 -9.75 -6.49
C LYS A 122 6.13 -10.96 -6.03
N SER A 123 6.81 -10.88 -4.88
CA SER A 123 7.53 -12.00 -4.30
C SER A 123 6.62 -13.20 -4.06
N TYR A 124 5.42 -13.01 -3.51
CA TYR A 124 4.45 -14.09 -3.35
C TYR A 124 3.92 -14.59 -4.69
N TRP A 125 3.50 -13.70 -5.58
CA TRP A 125 2.95 -14.09 -6.89
C TRP A 125 3.94 -14.87 -7.77
N HIS A 126 5.22 -14.48 -7.74
CA HIS A 126 6.27 -15.20 -8.47
C HIS A 126 6.48 -16.64 -7.94
N ASN A 127 6.11 -16.89 -6.68
CA ASN A 127 6.11 -18.24 -6.10
C ASN A 127 4.76 -18.95 -6.23
N GLY A 128 3.78 -18.36 -6.94
CA GLY A 128 2.45 -18.94 -7.13
C GLY A 128 1.52 -18.81 -5.91
N ASP A 129 1.89 -17.98 -4.92
CA ASP A 129 1.15 -17.78 -3.70
C ASP A 129 0.41 -16.43 -3.69
N ASN A 130 -0.67 -16.35 -2.90
CA ASN A 130 -1.33 -15.10 -2.56
C ASN A 130 -1.12 -14.80 -1.07
N PRO A 131 -0.47 -13.70 -0.70
CA PRO A 131 -0.26 -13.38 0.70
C PRO A 131 -1.55 -12.94 1.39
N ASN A 132 -1.75 -13.40 2.64
CA ASN A 132 -2.73 -12.82 3.54
C ASN A 132 -2.11 -11.56 4.16
N ILE A 133 -2.07 -10.47 3.40
CA ILE A 133 -1.50 -9.18 3.79
C ILE A 133 -2.60 -8.16 4.05
N TYR A 134 -2.44 -7.37 5.08
CA TYR A 134 -3.38 -6.36 5.56
C TYR A 134 -2.61 -5.17 6.09
N PHE A 135 -3.25 -4.00 6.27
CA PHE A 135 -2.77 -2.99 7.21
C PHE A 135 -3.51 -3.10 8.54
N TYR A 136 -3.02 -2.49 9.59
CA TYR A 136 -3.74 -2.38 10.84
C TYR A 136 -3.83 -0.92 11.29
N ARG A 137 -5.00 -0.52 11.77
CA ARG A 137 -5.23 0.78 12.38
C ARG A 137 -6.27 0.65 13.48
N ASP A 138 -5.93 1.12 14.68
CA ASP A 138 -6.82 1.13 15.83
C ASP A 138 -7.64 2.43 15.94
N THR A 139 -8.48 2.51 16.97
CA THR A 139 -9.32 3.70 17.25
C THR A 139 -8.48 4.90 17.67
N ASP A 140 -7.29 4.68 18.24
CA ASP A 140 -6.35 5.72 18.67
C ASP A 140 -5.45 6.18 17.51
N GLN A 141 -5.75 5.77 16.28
CA GLN A 141 -5.01 6.07 15.06
C GLN A 141 -3.59 5.48 15.01
N LYS A 142 -3.26 4.52 15.90
CA LYS A 142 -2.01 3.76 15.77
C LYS A 142 -2.12 2.83 14.58
N GLU A 143 -1.16 2.93 13.68
CA GLU A 143 -1.15 2.22 12.42
C GLU A 143 0.07 1.32 12.32
N ILE A 144 -0.08 0.20 11.63
CA ILE A 144 0.99 -0.69 11.17
C ILE A 144 0.78 -0.82 9.66
N ASP A 145 1.81 -0.49 8.89
CA ASP A 145 1.72 -0.42 7.44
C ASP A 145 1.30 -1.74 6.83
N PHE A 146 1.94 -2.86 7.25
CA PHE A 146 1.55 -4.19 6.80
C PHE A 146 1.53 -5.21 7.95
N VAL A 147 0.58 -6.12 7.88
CA VAL A 147 0.49 -7.30 8.74
C VAL A 147 0.30 -8.52 7.85
N ILE A 148 1.28 -9.40 7.80
CA ILE A 148 1.16 -10.68 7.09
C ILE A 148 0.67 -11.73 8.08
N GLU A 149 -0.42 -12.42 7.73
CA GLU A 149 -0.93 -13.55 8.53
C GLU A 149 -0.50 -14.87 7.86
N ARG A 150 0.34 -15.64 8.55
CA ARG A 150 0.77 -16.98 8.11
C ARG A 150 0.69 -17.97 9.26
N ASN A 151 0.03 -19.10 9.05
CA ASN A 151 -0.13 -20.14 10.06
C ASN A 151 -0.61 -19.62 11.42
N MET A 152 -1.64 -18.78 11.43
CA MET A 152 -2.21 -18.13 12.62
C MET A 152 -1.28 -17.15 13.33
N THR A 153 -0.07 -16.91 12.84
CA THR A 153 0.90 -15.97 13.38
C THR A 153 0.85 -14.66 12.58
N LEU A 154 0.94 -13.52 13.26
CA LEU A 154 0.95 -12.19 12.70
C LEU A 154 2.38 -11.66 12.60
N TYR A 155 2.80 -11.23 11.44
CA TYR A 155 4.11 -10.65 11.17
C TYR A 155 3.93 -9.17 10.82
N PRO A 156 4.18 -8.23 11.75
CA PRO A 156 4.05 -6.81 11.49
C PRO A 156 5.24 -6.27 10.72
N ILE A 157 4.96 -5.35 9.81
CA ILE A 157 5.96 -4.66 8.99
C ILE A 157 5.65 -3.17 9.01
N GLU A 158 6.66 -2.37 9.27
CA GLU A 158 6.63 -0.91 9.19
C GLU A 158 7.62 -0.45 8.13
N VAL A 159 7.28 0.60 7.39
CA VAL A 159 8.14 1.18 6.36
C VAL A 159 8.55 2.58 6.80
N LYS A 160 9.85 2.81 6.91
CA LYS A 160 10.38 4.12 7.34
C LYS A 160 11.46 4.63 6.40
N LYS A 161 11.26 5.83 5.91
CA LYS A 161 12.27 6.54 5.13
C LYS A 161 13.36 7.09 6.05
N THR A 162 14.06 6.21 6.74
CA THR A 162 15.15 6.55 7.66
C THR A 162 16.33 5.61 7.48
N ALA A 163 17.54 6.15 7.69
CA ALA A 163 18.77 5.34 7.80
C ALA A 163 19.13 5.01 9.25
N ASN A 164 18.31 5.41 10.23
CA ASN A 164 18.55 5.19 11.65
C ASN A 164 17.28 4.63 12.31
N PRO A 165 16.88 3.38 12.03
CA PRO A 165 15.71 2.77 12.64
C PRO A 165 15.90 2.61 14.16
N ASN A 166 14.83 2.81 14.91
CA ASN A 166 14.86 2.77 16.38
C ASN A 166 13.56 2.20 16.97
N ALA A 167 13.49 2.09 18.29
CA ALA A 167 12.37 1.47 19.00
C ALA A 167 11.02 2.21 18.78
N ASP A 168 11.05 3.49 18.47
CA ASP A 168 9.83 4.26 18.23
C ASP A 168 9.13 3.84 16.93
N ASP A 169 9.90 3.37 15.95
CA ASP A 169 9.39 2.97 14.64
C ASP A 169 8.48 1.74 14.69
N PHE A 170 8.64 0.87 15.69
CA PHE A 170 7.84 -0.34 15.84
C PHE A 170 6.97 -0.40 17.11
N LYS A 171 6.83 0.72 17.83
CA LYS A 171 5.91 0.82 18.98
C LYS A 171 4.49 0.32 18.67
N PRO A 172 3.91 0.59 17.49
CA PRO A 172 2.56 0.12 17.14
C PRO A 172 2.41 -1.40 17.11
N PHE A 173 3.49 -2.18 16.94
CA PHE A 173 3.41 -3.66 16.85
C PHE A 173 2.76 -4.28 18.09
N LYS A 174 2.94 -3.68 19.26
CA LYS A 174 2.32 -4.13 20.52
C LYS A 174 0.80 -4.12 20.50
N THR A 175 0.19 -3.30 19.63
CA THR A 175 -1.28 -3.22 19.52
C THR A 175 -1.90 -4.51 18.98
N LEU A 176 -1.12 -5.34 18.25
CA LEU A 176 -1.61 -6.61 17.71
C LEU A 176 -1.90 -7.65 18.80
N SER A 177 -1.42 -7.46 20.03
CA SER A 177 -1.72 -8.36 21.17
C SER A 177 -3.22 -8.48 21.45
N VAL A 178 -4.02 -7.50 21.07
CA VAL A 178 -5.50 -7.52 21.18
C VAL A 178 -6.12 -8.71 20.44
N PHE A 179 -5.45 -9.23 19.43
CA PHE A 179 -5.96 -10.37 18.65
C PHE A 179 -5.70 -11.73 19.29
N LYS A 180 -4.92 -11.78 20.38
CA LYS A 180 -4.56 -13.04 21.11
C LYS A 180 -3.97 -14.10 20.17
N LYS A 181 -3.23 -13.69 19.14
CA LYS A 181 -2.48 -14.55 18.22
C LYS A 181 -0.99 -14.42 18.48
N PRO A 182 -0.20 -15.46 18.17
CA PRO A 182 1.25 -15.33 18.16
C PRO A 182 1.71 -14.18 17.25
N ILE A 183 2.68 -13.42 17.72
CA ILE A 183 3.33 -12.38 16.93
C ILE A 183 4.72 -12.90 16.57
N GLY A 184 4.97 -13.05 15.28
CA GLY A 184 6.27 -13.45 14.74
C GLY A 184 7.25 -12.29 14.71
N THR A 185 8.40 -12.51 14.11
CA THR A 185 9.43 -11.48 13.97
C THR A 185 8.87 -10.32 13.17
N GLY A 186 8.86 -9.11 13.76
CA GLY A 186 8.50 -7.88 13.10
C GLY A 186 9.66 -7.33 12.28
N ALA A 187 9.34 -6.54 11.24
CA ALA A 187 10.34 -5.90 10.41
C ALA A 187 10.10 -4.39 10.29
N VAL A 188 11.16 -3.60 10.36
CA VAL A 188 11.18 -2.20 9.94
C VAL A 188 11.97 -2.14 8.64
N ILE A 189 11.27 -1.96 7.51
CA ILE A 189 11.91 -1.82 6.20
C ILE A 189 12.33 -0.36 6.03
N CYS A 190 13.62 -0.12 5.82
CA CYS A 190 14.17 1.22 5.89
C CYS A 190 15.42 1.40 5.00
N LEU A 191 16.06 2.56 5.08
CA LEU A 191 17.27 2.89 4.32
C LEU A 191 18.58 2.58 5.09
N TYR A 192 18.50 1.82 6.19
CA TYR A 192 19.70 1.36 6.89
C TYR A 192 20.44 0.29 6.07
N LYS A 193 21.76 0.23 6.20
CA LYS A 193 22.63 -0.51 5.28
C LYS A 193 22.63 -2.04 5.47
N ARG A 194 22.13 -2.55 6.59
CA ARG A 194 22.22 -3.98 6.97
C ARG A 194 20.99 -4.42 7.70
N THR A 195 20.67 -5.68 7.55
CA THR A 195 19.70 -6.35 8.42
C THR A 195 20.31 -6.55 9.80
N ILE A 196 19.73 -5.92 10.84
CA ILE A 196 20.14 -6.03 12.24
C ILE A 196 18.92 -6.17 13.16
N SER A 197 19.13 -6.75 14.33
CA SER A 197 18.13 -6.71 15.40
C SER A 197 18.06 -5.28 15.98
N ILE A 198 16.85 -4.72 16.10
CA ILE A 198 16.59 -3.39 16.66
C ILE A 198 15.67 -3.43 17.87
N GLY A 199 15.22 -4.62 18.26
CA GLY A 199 14.38 -4.86 19.41
C GLY A 199 14.19 -6.35 19.67
N GLU A 200 13.47 -6.66 20.74
CA GLU A 200 13.06 -8.04 21.01
C GLU A 200 12.11 -8.50 19.89
N ASN A 201 12.53 -9.50 19.13
CA ASN A 201 11.79 -10.06 17.99
C ASN A 201 11.47 -9.05 16.89
N VAL A 202 12.31 -8.01 16.68
CA VAL A 202 12.18 -7.02 15.61
C VAL A 202 13.52 -6.79 14.93
N ILE A 203 13.51 -6.81 13.59
CA ILE A 203 14.69 -6.56 12.76
C ILE A 203 14.47 -5.31 11.89
N SER A 204 15.53 -4.60 11.56
CA SER A 204 15.54 -3.69 10.42
C SER A 204 15.95 -4.46 9.18
N VAL A 205 15.30 -4.14 8.05
CA VAL A 205 15.61 -4.72 6.75
C VAL A 205 15.86 -3.60 5.75
N PRO A 206 17.00 -3.59 5.04
CA PRO A 206 17.23 -2.66 3.95
C PRO A 206 16.18 -2.80 2.85
N VAL A 207 15.65 -1.67 2.35
CA VAL A 207 14.61 -1.71 1.31
C VAL A 207 15.05 -2.39 0.01
N TRP A 208 16.34 -2.52 -0.24
CA TRP A 208 16.90 -3.21 -1.41
C TRP A 208 17.14 -4.71 -1.21
N GLU A 209 16.79 -5.26 -0.05
CA GLU A 209 16.88 -6.69 0.27
C GLU A 209 15.51 -7.40 0.23
N ILE A 210 14.44 -6.69 -0.15
CA ILE A 210 13.06 -7.23 -0.25
C ILE A 210 12.73 -7.72 -1.66
#